data_c55aa917f949e2b4785a8ec01d23a3b4
#
_entry.id   c55aa917f949e2b4785a8ec01d23a3b4
#
_cell.length_a   1.000
_cell.length_b   1.000
_cell.length_c   1.000
_cell.angle_alpha   90.00
_cell.angle_beta   90.00
_cell.angle_gamma   90.00
#
_symmetry.space_group_name_H-M   'P 1'
#
loop_
_entity.id
_entity.type
_entity.pdbx_description
1 polymer ?
#
loop_
_entity_poly.entity_id
_entity_poly.type
_entity_poly.pdbx_seq_one_letter_code
_entity_poly.pdbx_strand_id
1 'polypeptide(L)'
;MRGRASYFSSNKSQVLKSLLNKFLLFFFFASPVFAEGSSAALQEKFQDWSLFKTNRGDQIVCYLASTPIKTTGSILNRGESFFLVTNIKNDADEISVASGFIYKNNSDVELSFGSKKFYLFPYRILAWANEKSADIDIIKEMQKNADMVVTSVSSSGKIASDTYSLIGFTQSYKQLKKICK
;
A
#
# COMPACT_ATOMS: atom_id res chain seq x y z
N MET A 1 82.57 10.22 -38.85
CA MET A 1 83.20 9.07 -38.10
C MET A 1 82.11 8.55 -37.20
N ARG A 2 81.53 7.41 -37.55
CA ARG A 2 81.62 6.12 -36.85
C ARG A 2 81.47 6.27 -35.33
N GLY A 3 80.51 5.72 -34.64
CA GLY A 3 79.86 4.44 -34.73
C GLY A 3 79.03 4.12 -33.48
N ARG A 4 78.27 3.09 -33.71
CA ARG A 4 77.69 2.07 -32.78
C ARG A 4 76.55 2.51 -31.86
N ALA A 5 75.31 2.17 -32.14
CA ALA A 5 74.60 0.84 -32.22
C ALA A 5 74.73 0.00 -30.93
N SER A 6 73.54 -0.29 -30.49
CA SER A 6 73.06 -1.56 -29.95
C SER A 6 72.87 -1.70 -28.43
N TYR A 7 71.81 -2.43 -28.18
CA TYR A 7 71.38 -3.11 -26.95
C TYR A 7 70.56 -2.29 -25.95
N PHE A 8 69.27 -2.25 -26.20
CA PHE A 8 68.30 -2.56 -25.11
C PHE A 8 66.98 -3.00 -25.76
N SER A 9 66.98 -4.23 -26.27
CA SER A 9 65.75 -4.94 -26.62
C SER A 9 65.63 -6.11 -25.63
N SER A 10 64.43 -6.41 -25.23
CA SER A 10 64.05 -7.60 -24.43
C SER A 10 64.07 -7.43 -22.93
N ASN A 11 63.02 -6.80 -22.36
CA ASN A 11 62.42 -7.28 -21.09
C ASN A 11 61.09 -6.63 -20.75
N LYS A 12 60.40 -5.94 -21.71
CA LYS A 12 59.08 -5.37 -21.41
C LYS A 12 57.89 -6.29 -21.71
N SER A 13 58.11 -7.40 -22.42
CA SER A 13 57.00 -8.28 -22.79
C SER A 13 56.66 -9.36 -21.77
N GLN A 14 57.56 -9.69 -20.86
CA GLN A 14 57.36 -10.74 -19.87
C GLN A 14 56.65 -10.17 -18.59
N VAL A 15 56.90 -8.95 -18.20
CA VAL A 15 56.29 -8.31 -17.05
C VAL A 15 54.82 -7.94 -17.33
N LEU A 16 54.46 -7.61 -18.56
CA LEU A 16 53.11 -7.27 -18.95
C LEU A 16 52.17 -8.51 -18.99
N LYS A 17 52.70 -9.69 -19.33
CA LYS A 17 51.93 -10.95 -19.30
C LYS A 17 51.67 -11.50 -17.92
N SER A 18 52.53 -11.21 -16.95
CA SER A 18 52.35 -11.63 -15.54
C SER A 18 51.30 -10.78 -14.79
N LEU A 19 51.11 -9.52 -15.19
CA LEU A 19 50.10 -8.64 -14.58
C LEU A 19 48.70 -8.83 -15.14
N LEU A 20 48.58 -9.30 -16.41
CA LEU A 20 47.27 -9.57 -16.99
C LEU A 20 46.60 -10.85 -16.47
N ASN A 21 47.39 -11.79 -15.98
CA ASN A 21 46.86 -13.08 -15.51
C ASN A 21 46.46 -13.13 -14.03
N LYS A 22 46.66 -12.02 -13.27
CA LYS A 22 46.22 -11.89 -11.87
C LYS A 22 44.98 -10.99 -11.69
N PHE A 23 44.48 -10.39 -12.79
CA PHE A 23 43.33 -9.48 -12.73
C PHE A 23 42.01 -10.14 -13.16
N LEU A 24 42.01 -11.47 -13.41
CA LEU A 24 40.87 -12.16 -13.99
C LEU A 24 40.18 -13.12 -13.02
N LEU A 25 40.18 -12.85 -11.70
CA LEU A 25 39.49 -13.71 -10.73
C LEU A 25 38.89 -12.95 -9.56
N PHE A 26 38.30 -11.75 -9.84
CA PHE A 26 37.38 -11.15 -8.89
C PHE A 26 36.11 -10.71 -9.62
N PHE A 27 35.44 -11.69 -10.25
CA PHE A 27 34.04 -11.54 -10.59
C PHE A 27 33.27 -11.59 -9.25
N PHE A 28 33.09 -10.43 -8.65
CA PHE A 28 32.07 -10.24 -7.62
C PHE A 28 30.74 -10.65 -8.24
N PHE A 29 30.26 -11.82 -7.92
CA PHE A 29 28.84 -12.13 -8.02
C PHE A 29 28.12 -11.19 -7.08
N ALA A 30 27.84 -9.97 -7.54
CA ALA A 30 26.82 -9.15 -6.97
C ALA A 30 25.49 -9.85 -7.28
N SER A 31 25.09 -10.76 -6.43
CA SER A 31 23.73 -11.28 -6.46
C SER A 31 22.80 -10.09 -6.36
N PRO A 32 21.84 -9.89 -7.29
CA PRO A 32 20.82 -8.88 -7.09
C PRO A 32 20.06 -9.27 -5.83
N VAL A 33 20.20 -8.46 -4.78
CA VAL A 33 19.31 -8.52 -3.64
C VAL A 33 17.97 -8.02 -4.15
N PHE A 34 17.11 -8.94 -4.60
CA PHE A 34 15.70 -8.64 -4.76
C PHE A 34 15.19 -8.32 -3.37
N ALA A 35 14.91 -7.05 -3.13
CA ALA A 35 14.09 -6.65 -2.01
C ALA A 35 12.72 -7.33 -2.23
N GLU A 36 12.45 -8.41 -1.50
CA GLU A 36 11.11 -8.98 -1.39
C GLU A 36 10.23 -7.89 -0.77
N GLY A 37 9.57 -7.11 -1.62
CA GLY A 37 8.45 -6.30 -1.19
C GLY A 37 7.42 -7.25 -0.62
N SER A 38 7.17 -7.18 0.69
CA SER A 38 6.15 -7.98 1.36
C SER A 38 4.79 -7.70 0.71
N SER A 39 4.39 -8.56 -0.22
CA SER A 39 3.07 -8.49 -0.84
C SER A 39 2.02 -8.94 0.18
N ALA A 40 0.92 -8.18 0.26
CA ALA A 40 -0.19 -8.55 1.12
C ALA A 40 -0.84 -9.85 0.60
N ALA A 41 -0.90 -10.87 1.44
CA ALA A 41 -1.51 -12.16 1.10
C ALA A 41 -3.00 -12.16 1.48
N LEU A 42 -3.86 -12.45 0.50
CA LEU A 42 -5.27 -12.71 0.76
C LEU A 42 -5.39 -13.95 1.67
N GLN A 43 -6.05 -13.79 2.81
CA GLN A 43 -6.28 -14.86 3.78
C GLN A 43 -7.64 -15.53 3.56
N GLU A 44 -8.69 -14.72 3.41
CA GLU A 44 -10.05 -15.21 3.31
C GLU A 44 -10.97 -14.14 2.70
N LYS A 45 -12.07 -14.56 2.07
CA LYS A 45 -13.10 -13.67 1.53
C LYS A 45 -14.43 -13.96 2.20
N PHE A 46 -15.10 -12.89 2.67
CA PHE A 46 -16.40 -12.91 3.35
C PHE A 46 -17.38 -12.04 2.57
N GLN A 47 -18.08 -12.64 1.59
CA GLN A 47 -19.01 -11.90 0.73
C GLN A 47 -18.30 -10.71 0.06
N ASP A 48 -18.63 -9.47 0.44
CA ASP A 48 -18.11 -8.24 -0.14
C ASP A 48 -16.82 -7.74 0.55
N TRP A 49 -16.28 -8.49 1.52
CA TRP A 49 -15.07 -8.15 2.28
C TRP A 49 -13.98 -9.18 2.10
N SER A 50 -12.76 -8.70 1.86
CA SER A 50 -11.56 -9.54 1.76
C SER A 50 -10.59 -9.24 2.90
N LEU A 51 -10.07 -10.28 3.53
CA LEU A 51 -9.11 -10.21 4.63
C LEU A 51 -7.70 -10.46 4.10
N PHE A 52 -6.80 -9.53 4.34
CA PHE A 52 -5.41 -9.61 3.96
C PHE A 52 -4.49 -9.59 5.19
N LYS A 53 -3.32 -10.18 5.03
CA LYS A 53 -2.24 -10.14 6.00
C LYS A 53 -0.92 -9.83 5.31
N THR A 54 -0.13 -8.97 5.90
CA THR A 54 1.21 -8.62 5.43
C THR A 54 2.13 -8.37 6.62
N ASN A 55 3.42 -8.30 6.35
CA ASN A 55 4.43 -7.88 7.32
C ASN A 55 4.99 -6.52 6.91
N ARG A 56 5.09 -5.59 7.83
CA ARG A 56 5.79 -4.31 7.68
C ARG A 56 6.99 -4.33 8.63
N GLY A 57 8.15 -4.78 8.13
CA GLY A 57 9.27 -5.14 8.99
C GLY A 57 8.84 -6.26 9.93
N ASP A 58 9.06 -6.10 11.24
CA ASP A 58 8.68 -7.07 12.28
C ASP A 58 7.21 -6.99 12.71
N GLN A 59 6.45 -6.04 12.17
CA GLN A 59 5.04 -5.87 12.54
C GLN A 59 4.11 -6.64 11.60
N ILE A 60 3.19 -7.40 12.20
CA ILE A 60 2.08 -8.02 11.49
C ILE A 60 1.01 -6.95 11.27
N VAL A 61 0.60 -6.77 10.02
CA VAL A 61 -0.50 -5.89 9.61
C VAL A 61 -1.56 -6.73 8.94
N CYS A 62 -2.77 -6.68 9.45
CA CYS A 62 -3.94 -7.28 8.81
C CYS A 62 -4.91 -6.18 8.42
N TYR A 63 -5.60 -6.35 7.31
CA TYR A 63 -6.64 -5.40 6.93
C TYR A 63 -7.79 -6.08 6.19
N LEU A 64 -8.96 -5.51 6.37
CA LEU A 64 -10.13 -5.79 5.57
C LEU A 64 -10.20 -4.76 4.46
N ALA A 65 -10.59 -5.21 3.26
CA ALA A 65 -10.82 -4.35 2.12
C ALA A 65 -12.15 -4.69 1.46
N SER A 66 -12.88 -3.65 1.05
CA SER A 66 -14.07 -3.76 0.21
C SER A 66 -14.03 -2.71 -0.89
N THR A 67 -14.65 -3.03 -2.02
CA THR A 67 -14.90 -2.11 -3.14
C THR A 67 -16.37 -1.69 -3.17
N PRO A 68 -16.70 -0.51 -3.72
CA PRO A 68 -18.10 -0.09 -3.78
C PRO A 68 -18.92 -0.98 -4.71
N ILE A 69 -20.14 -1.28 -4.29
CA ILE A 69 -21.15 -1.99 -5.10
C ILE A 69 -21.90 -1.02 -6.04
N LYS A 70 -21.85 0.27 -5.76
CA LYS A 70 -22.43 1.34 -6.58
C LYS A 70 -21.61 2.59 -6.46
N THR A 71 -21.36 3.24 -7.58
CA THR A 71 -20.66 4.52 -7.67
C THR A 71 -21.53 5.53 -8.44
N THR A 72 -21.61 6.76 -7.94
CA THR A 72 -22.22 7.91 -8.62
C THR A 72 -21.23 9.07 -8.72
N GLY A 73 -21.45 9.97 -9.68
CA GLY A 73 -20.54 11.07 -9.99
C GLY A 73 -19.55 10.73 -11.10
N SER A 74 -19.39 11.64 -12.05
CA SER A 74 -18.51 11.46 -13.22
C SER A 74 -17.16 12.13 -12.96
N ILE A 75 -16.15 11.35 -12.60
CA ILE A 75 -14.76 11.79 -12.45
C ILE A 75 -13.93 11.08 -13.51
N LEU A 76 -13.32 11.85 -14.40
CA LEU A 76 -12.44 11.32 -15.45
C LEU A 76 -11.19 10.69 -14.83
N ASN A 77 -10.75 9.56 -15.39
CA ASN A 77 -9.56 8.84 -14.98
C ASN A 77 -9.56 8.48 -13.49
N ARG A 78 -10.74 8.19 -12.94
CA ARG A 78 -10.88 7.70 -11.57
C ARG A 78 -10.25 6.31 -11.46
N GLY A 79 -9.35 6.13 -10.50
CA GLY A 79 -8.83 4.84 -10.10
C GLY A 79 -9.84 4.03 -9.28
N GLU A 80 -9.42 2.87 -8.81
CA GLU A 80 -10.25 2.01 -7.95
C GLU A 80 -10.46 2.66 -6.57
N SER A 81 -11.65 2.41 -6.01
CA SER A 81 -12.04 2.89 -4.69
C SER A 81 -12.02 1.73 -3.70
N PHE A 82 -11.50 1.98 -2.50
CA PHE A 82 -11.43 0.99 -1.43
C PHE A 82 -11.84 1.60 -0.10
N PHE A 83 -12.55 0.81 0.68
CA PHE A 83 -12.74 1.05 2.12
C PHE A 83 -11.90 0.03 2.88
N LEU A 84 -11.11 0.49 3.84
CA LEU A 84 -10.15 -0.32 4.57
C LEU A 84 -10.40 -0.24 6.08
N VAL A 85 -10.27 -1.38 6.75
CA VAL A 85 -10.15 -1.48 8.21
C VAL A 85 -8.84 -2.17 8.51
N THR A 86 -7.86 -1.42 8.99
CA THR A 86 -6.50 -1.91 9.23
C THR A 86 -6.30 -2.17 10.72
N ASN A 87 -5.73 -3.32 11.06
CA ASN A 87 -5.26 -3.66 12.39
C ASN A 87 -3.75 -3.90 12.34
N ILE A 88 -3.02 -3.11 13.09
CA ILE A 88 -1.61 -3.34 13.36
C ILE A 88 -1.53 -4.07 14.70
N LYS A 89 -0.79 -5.16 14.76
CA LYS A 89 -0.65 -5.96 15.98
C LYS A 89 -0.37 -5.06 17.19
N ASN A 90 -1.18 -5.23 18.24
CA ASN A 90 -1.12 -4.48 19.50
C ASN A 90 -1.50 -2.98 19.41
N ASP A 91 -2.10 -2.53 18.31
CA ASP A 91 -2.64 -1.18 18.19
C ASP A 91 -4.16 -1.19 17.93
N ALA A 92 -4.76 0.00 17.93
CA ALA A 92 -6.16 0.17 17.58
C ALA A 92 -6.42 -0.10 16.10
N ASP A 93 -7.66 -0.44 15.78
CA ASP A 93 -8.10 -0.51 14.40
C ASP A 93 -8.20 0.90 13.79
N GLU A 94 -7.86 1.03 12.53
CA GLU A 94 -7.86 2.29 11.78
C GLU A 94 -8.77 2.17 10.55
N ILE A 95 -9.65 3.14 10.38
CA ILE A 95 -10.48 3.29 9.18
C ILE A 95 -9.77 4.19 8.17
N SER A 96 -9.70 3.72 6.93
CA SER A 96 -9.25 4.56 5.82
C SER A 96 -10.03 4.31 4.54
N VAL A 97 -10.14 5.35 3.72
CA VAL A 97 -10.87 5.33 2.46
C VAL A 97 -10.01 5.90 1.34
N ALA A 98 -9.93 5.18 0.23
CA ALA A 98 -9.40 5.66 -1.04
C ALA A 98 -10.57 5.80 -2.03
N SER A 99 -10.86 7.00 -2.52
CA SER A 99 -11.93 7.20 -3.51
C SER A 99 -11.43 7.20 -4.96
N GLY A 100 -10.19 6.73 -5.20
CA GLY A 100 -9.62 6.60 -6.53
C GLY A 100 -9.20 7.94 -7.19
N PHE A 101 -9.07 9.02 -6.41
CA PHE A 101 -8.61 10.33 -6.88
C PHE A 101 -7.95 11.11 -5.74
N ILE A 102 -7.29 12.22 -6.10
CA ILE A 102 -6.79 13.20 -5.12
C ILE A 102 -7.98 13.99 -4.57
N TYR A 103 -8.15 13.96 -3.26
CA TYR A 103 -9.20 14.72 -2.58
C TYR A 103 -8.95 16.22 -2.66
N LYS A 104 -10.05 17.00 -2.62
CA LYS A 104 -10.00 18.44 -2.46
C LYS A 104 -9.50 18.79 -1.05
N ASN A 105 -8.52 19.68 -0.96
CA ASN A 105 -8.03 20.15 0.32
C ASN A 105 -9.16 20.81 1.15
N ASN A 106 -9.14 20.60 2.46
CA ASN A 106 -10.12 21.15 3.40
C ASN A 106 -11.59 20.79 3.06
N SER A 107 -11.82 19.60 2.51
CA SER A 107 -13.15 19.07 2.21
C SER A 107 -13.26 17.68 2.80
N ASP A 108 -13.94 17.56 3.94
CA ASP A 108 -14.13 16.28 4.61
C ASP A 108 -14.76 15.24 3.68
N VAL A 109 -14.44 13.98 3.93
CA VAL A 109 -15.11 12.83 3.32
C VAL A 109 -16.23 12.40 4.27
N GLU A 110 -17.46 12.50 3.81
CA GLU A 110 -18.63 12.09 4.59
C GLU A 110 -18.83 10.57 4.46
N LEU A 111 -18.94 9.91 5.59
CA LEU A 111 -19.36 8.52 5.70
C LEU A 111 -20.73 8.48 6.37
N SER A 112 -21.73 7.90 5.73
CA SER A 112 -23.10 7.86 6.24
C SER A 112 -23.67 6.43 6.33
N PHE A 113 -24.42 6.19 7.42
CA PHE A 113 -25.22 5.01 7.71
C PHE A 113 -26.67 5.47 7.91
N GLY A 114 -27.40 5.58 6.81
CA GLY A 114 -28.71 6.24 6.83
C GLY A 114 -28.62 7.69 7.31
N SER A 115 -29.21 8.01 8.46
CA SER A 115 -29.17 9.36 9.04
C SER A 115 -27.90 9.64 9.87
N LYS A 116 -27.16 8.63 10.28
CA LYS A 116 -25.94 8.82 11.10
C LYS A 116 -24.74 9.10 10.21
N LYS A 117 -23.98 10.14 10.54
CA LYS A 117 -22.85 10.61 9.73
C LYS A 117 -21.58 10.69 10.54
N PHE A 118 -20.46 10.41 9.86
CA PHE A 118 -19.10 10.63 10.34
C PHE A 118 -18.34 11.41 9.26
N TYR A 119 -17.28 12.10 9.67
CA TYR A 119 -16.44 12.87 8.78
C TYR A 119 -15.00 12.41 8.90
N LEU A 120 -14.41 12.07 7.74
CA LEU A 120 -13.04 11.60 7.64
C LEU A 120 -12.17 12.74 7.11
N PHE A 121 -10.98 12.84 7.66
CA PHE A 121 -9.96 13.81 7.26
C PHE A 121 -9.21 13.33 6.01
N PRO A 122 -9.28 14.03 4.87
CA PRO A 122 -8.58 13.66 3.66
C PRO A 122 -7.15 14.21 3.63
N TYR A 123 -6.21 13.38 3.20
CA TYR A 123 -4.87 13.78 2.84
C TYR A 123 -4.43 13.09 1.55
N ARG A 124 -4.23 13.86 0.49
CA ARG A 124 -3.91 13.39 -0.87
C ARG A 124 -4.95 12.40 -1.40
N ILE A 125 -4.68 11.10 -1.39
CA ILE A 125 -5.52 10.03 -1.97
C ILE A 125 -6.25 9.18 -0.94
N LEU A 126 -6.00 9.41 0.34
CA LEU A 126 -6.61 8.68 1.46
C LEU A 126 -7.34 9.64 2.40
N ALA A 127 -8.36 9.14 3.07
CA ALA A 127 -9.05 9.82 4.17
C ALA A 127 -9.14 8.89 5.37
N TRP A 128 -8.99 9.44 6.59
CA TRP A 128 -8.98 8.69 7.86
C TRP A 128 -9.94 9.30 8.87
N ALA A 129 -10.35 8.52 9.86
CA ALA A 129 -10.99 9.07 11.04
C ALA A 129 -10.02 9.96 11.83
N ASN A 130 -10.54 11.02 12.44
CA ASN A 130 -9.71 11.99 13.17
C ASN A 130 -9.18 11.45 14.51
N GLU A 131 -9.88 10.48 15.11
CA GLU A 131 -9.63 9.98 16.45
C GLU A 131 -9.92 8.48 16.54
N LYS A 132 -9.20 7.76 17.40
CA LYS A 132 -9.43 6.34 17.67
C LYS A 132 -10.86 6.04 18.15
N SER A 133 -11.50 6.96 18.85
CA SER A 133 -12.91 6.86 19.24
C SER A 133 -13.84 6.84 18.04
N ALA A 134 -13.57 7.63 17.01
CA ALA A 134 -14.34 7.66 15.79
C ALA A 134 -14.19 6.34 14.99
N ASP A 135 -12.98 5.76 14.89
CA ASP A 135 -12.77 4.44 14.30
C ASP A 135 -13.65 3.38 14.97
N ILE A 136 -13.65 3.35 16.31
CA ILE A 136 -14.45 2.41 17.11
C ILE A 136 -15.95 2.59 16.82
N ASP A 137 -16.42 3.82 16.74
CA ASP A 137 -17.84 4.08 16.54
C ASP A 137 -18.28 3.81 15.10
N ILE A 138 -17.44 4.08 14.11
CA ILE A 138 -17.65 3.68 12.71
C ILE A 138 -17.75 2.15 12.61
N ILE A 139 -16.82 1.41 13.20
CA ILE A 139 -16.85 -0.07 13.19
C ILE A 139 -18.13 -0.61 13.82
N LYS A 140 -18.61 -0.02 14.92
CA LYS A 140 -19.89 -0.41 15.54
C LYS A 140 -21.07 -0.18 14.60
N GLU A 141 -21.09 0.92 13.84
CA GLU A 141 -22.15 1.16 12.87
C GLU A 141 -22.05 0.22 11.66
N MET A 142 -20.84 -0.08 11.20
CA MET A 142 -20.62 -1.07 10.13
C MET A 142 -21.16 -2.47 10.51
N GLN A 143 -21.14 -2.83 11.80
CA GLN A 143 -21.66 -4.12 12.26
C GLN A 143 -23.20 -4.17 12.37
N LYS A 144 -23.90 -3.02 12.33
CA LYS A 144 -25.35 -2.92 12.53
C LYS A 144 -26.12 -2.64 11.25
N ASN A 145 -25.45 -2.12 10.22
CA ASN A 145 -26.10 -1.67 8.98
C ASN A 145 -25.81 -2.65 7.84
N ALA A 146 -26.63 -2.60 6.79
CA ALA A 146 -26.46 -3.42 5.58
C ALA A 146 -25.55 -2.77 4.55
N ASP A 147 -25.49 -1.46 4.55
CA ASP A 147 -24.64 -0.67 3.65
C ASP A 147 -24.19 0.65 4.31
N MET A 148 -23.24 1.31 3.65
CA MET A 148 -22.79 2.65 3.97
C MET A 148 -22.48 3.42 2.70
N VAL A 149 -22.56 4.76 2.76
CA VAL A 149 -22.25 5.63 1.64
C VAL A 149 -21.09 6.54 2.01
N VAL A 150 -20.07 6.56 1.15
CA VAL A 150 -18.93 7.49 1.22
C VAL A 150 -19.13 8.59 0.19
N THR A 151 -19.27 9.83 0.62
CA THR A 151 -19.34 10.99 -0.27
C THR A 151 -18.09 11.83 -0.15
N SER A 152 -17.45 12.12 -1.26
CA SER A 152 -16.16 12.80 -1.31
C SER A 152 -16.06 13.77 -2.47
N VAL A 153 -15.14 14.73 -2.36
CA VAL A 153 -14.90 15.77 -3.36
C VAL A 153 -13.48 15.64 -3.91
N SER A 154 -13.37 15.53 -5.22
CA SER A 154 -12.06 15.49 -5.89
C SER A 154 -11.37 16.86 -5.90
N SER A 155 -10.06 16.89 -6.12
CA SER A 155 -9.27 18.13 -6.28
C SER A 155 -9.80 19.06 -7.38
N SER A 156 -10.51 18.51 -8.37
CA SER A 156 -11.20 19.29 -9.41
C SER A 156 -12.59 19.80 -8.99
N GLY A 157 -13.01 19.57 -7.74
CA GLY A 157 -14.30 20.01 -7.19
C GLY A 157 -15.49 19.14 -7.57
N LYS A 158 -15.27 17.98 -8.19
CA LYS A 158 -16.34 17.04 -8.53
C LYS A 158 -16.67 16.11 -7.36
N ILE A 159 -17.98 15.88 -7.13
CA ILE A 159 -18.48 15.02 -6.08
C ILE A 159 -18.62 13.59 -6.61
N ALA A 160 -18.23 12.63 -5.80
CA ALA A 160 -18.52 11.22 -5.98
C ALA A 160 -19.15 10.65 -4.71
N SER A 161 -20.08 9.69 -4.89
CA SER A 161 -20.66 8.92 -3.80
C SER A 161 -20.55 7.44 -4.12
N ASP A 162 -19.97 6.69 -3.20
CA ASP A 162 -19.70 5.27 -3.29
C ASP A 162 -20.49 4.53 -2.22
N THR A 163 -21.32 3.57 -2.64
CA THR A 163 -22.05 2.70 -1.72
C THR A 163 -21.26 1.41 -1.52
N TYR A 164 -20.97 1.08 -0.28
CA TYR A 164 -20.31 -0.17 0.11
C TYR A 164 -21.31 -1.08 0.83
N SER A 165 -21.34 -2.35 0.44
CA SER A 165 -22.07 -3.38 1.17
C SER A 165 -21.34 -3.72 2.48
N LEU A 166 -22.10 -3.94 3.55
CA LEU A 166 -21.59 -4.42 4.83
C LEU A 166 -21.87 -5.90 5.06
N ILE A 167 -22.39 -6.60 4.01
CA ILE A 167 -22.61 -8.04 4.06
C ILE A 167 -21.27 -8.76 4.19
N GLY A 168 -21.13 -9.57 5.23
CA GLY A 168 -19.90 -10.28 5.56
C GLY A 168 -18.92 -9.49 6.45
N PHE A 169 -19.14 -8.18 6.68
CA PHE A 169 -18.24 -7.36 7.49
C PHE A 169 -18.05 -7.88 8.92
N THR A 170 -19.12 -8.17 9.64
CA THR A 170 -19.02 -8.64 11.03
C THR A 170 -18.22 -9.93 11.16
N GLN A 171 -18.37 -10.86 10.21
CA GLN A 171 -17.62 -12.12 10.20
C GLN A 171 -16.14 -11.87 9.86
N SER A 172 -15.86 -11.06 8.84
CA SER A 172 -14.50 -10.72 8.44
C SER A 172 -13.75 -9.97 9.55
N TYR A 173 -14.43 -9.04 10.25
CA TYR A 173 -13.84 -8.30 11.38
C TYR A 173 -13.51 -9.22 12.56
N LYS A 174 -14.38 -10.17 12.89
CA LYS A 174 -14.10 -11.18 13.90
C LYS A 174 -12.87 -12.02 13.54
N GLN A 175 -12.72 -12.41 12.28
CA GLN A 175 -11.57 -13.17 11.80
C GLN A 175 -10.30 -12.33 11.81
N LEU A 176 -10.35 -11.05 11.40
CA LEU A 176 -9.23 -10.12 11.48
C LEU A 176 -8.69 -10.04 12.91
N LYS A 177 -9.55 -9.84 13.89
CA LYS A 177 -9.17 -9.78 15.32
C LYS A 177 -8.60 -11.10 15.85
N LYS A 178 -8.90 -12.23 15.21
CA LYS A 178 -8.37 -13.55 15.57
C LYS A 178 -6.97 -13.79 15.03
N ILE A 179 -6.71 -13.40 13.76
CA ILE A 179 -5.43 -13.74 13.10
C ILE A 179 -4.34 -12.67 13.27
N CYS A 180 -4.72 -11.45 13.66
CA CYS A 180 -3.81 -10.31 13.84
C CYS A 180 -3.42 -10.09 15.31
N LYS A 181 -3.17 -11.19 16.03
CA LYS A 181 -2.76 -11.17 17.44
C LYS A 181 -1.24 -11.30 17.58
#